data_b6ca81ff6fce9c0159567ab0ba454f09
#
_entry.id   b6ca81ff6fce9c0159567ab0ba454f09
#
_cell.length_a   1.000
_cell.length_b   1.000
_cell.length_c   1.000
_cell.angle_alpha   90.00
_cell.angle_beta   90.00
_cell.angle_gamma   90.00
#
_symmetry.space_group_name_H-M   'P 1'
#
loop_
_entity.id
_entity.type
_entity.pdbx_description
1 polymer ?
#
loop_
_entity_poly.entity_id
_entity_poly.type
_entity_poly.pdbx_seq_one_letter_code
_entity_poly.pdbx_strand_id
1 'polypeptide(L)'
;MEGKGIDYYHNGDRYEGDYRNDKREGKGIYYHHNGDRYEGDYRNDKKEGKGIYYCNDGDRYEGDFRNDKIEGKGTYYWNNGDREMGDYSNDKRIGKHVTLTKNGEVKTNNY
;
A
#
# COMPACT_ATOMS: atom_id res chain seq x y z
N MET A 1 17.53 8.09 15.08
CA MET A 1 18.04 6.85 14.50
C MET A 1 18.31 7.06 13.03
N GLU A 2 19.39 6.52 12.55
CA GLU A 2 19.81 6.59 11.16
C GLU A 2 20.05 5.18 10.63
N GLY A 3 19.91 5.01 9.31
CA GLY A 3 20.13 3.72 8.70
C GLY A 3 19.00 2.74 8.98
N LYS A 4 19.31 1.46 9.06
CA LYS A 4 18.30 0.42 9.23
C LYS A 4 17.95 0.20 10.70
N GLY A 5 16.68 -0.03 10.98
CA GLY A 5 16.23 -0.28 12.33
C GLY A 5 14.92 -1.02 12.40
N ILE A 6 14.56 -1.43 13.61
CA ILE A 6 13.30 -2.11 13.89
C ILE A 6 12.67 -1.43 15.11
N ASP A 7 11.40 -1.05 14.97
CA ASP A 7 10.63 -0.48 16.06
C ASP A 7 9.44 -1.38 16.39
N TYR A 8 9.19 -1.57 17.67
CA TYR A 8 8.01 -2.26 18.17
C TYR A 8 7.15 -1.24 18.90
N TYR A 9 5.88 -1.13 18.50
CA TYR A 9 4.96 -0.15 19.07
C TYR A 9 4.05 -0.78 20.12
N HIS A 10 3.51 0.05 21.00
CA HIS A 10 2.66 -0.41 22.11
C HIS A 10 1.41 -1.17 21.63
N ASN A 11 0.89 -0.83 20.46
CA ASN A 11 -0.30 -1.45 19.93
C ASN A 11 -0.05 -2.79 19.25
N GLY A 12 1.20 -3.25 19.23
CA GLY A 12 1.56 -4.51 18.58
C GLY A 12 2.05 -4.38 17.14
N ASP A 13 2.06 -3.17 16.60
CA ASP A 13 2.63 -2.93 15.27
C ASP A 13 4.15 -3.00 15.32
N ARG A 14 4.77 -3.19 14.16
CA ARG A 14 6.22 -3.25 14.03
C ARG A 14 6.64 -2.62 12.71
N TYR A 15 7.71 -1.85 12.73
CA TYR A 15 8.31 -1.33 11.50
C TYR A 15 9.73 -1.88 11.37
N GLU A 16 10.11 -2.29 10.16
CA GLU A 16 11.48 -2.68 9.81
C GLU A 16 11.88 -1.92 8.56
N GLY A 17 12.96 -1.17 8.63
CA GLY A 17 13.42 -0.46 7.45
C GLY A 17 14.36 0.68 7.74
N ASP A 18 14.41 1.61 6.80
CA ASP A 18 15.34 2.72 6.83
C ASP A 18 14.81 3.89 7.65
N TYR A 19 15.73 4.58 8.28
CA TYR A 19 15.48 5.78 9.09
C TYR A 19 16.41 6.90 8.70
N ARG A 20 15.91 8.12 8.80
CA ARG A 20 16.70 9.32 8.64
C ARG A 20 16.13 10.40 9.56
N ASN A 21 16.98 10.99 10.38
CA ASN A 21 16.56 12.00 11.36
C ASN A 21 15.40 11.50 12.23
N ASP A 22 15.50 10.25 12.72
CA ASP A 22 14.51 9.60 13.57
C ASP A 22 13.15 9.37 12.90
N LYS A 23 13.10 9.49 11.58
CA LYS A 23 11.87 9.26 10.81
C LYS A 23 12.06 8.12 9.83
N ARG A 24 10.98 7.41 9.55
CA ARG A 24 10.99 6.40 8.51
C ARG A 24 11.24 7.09 7.18
N GLU A 25 12.17 6.56 6.43
CA GLU A 25 12.63 7.16 5.19
C GLU A 25 13.17 6.04 4.28
N GLY A 26 13.00 6.16 2.95
CA GLY A 26 13.49 5.15 2.04
C GLY A 26 12.61 3.91 2.05
N LYS A 27 13.20 2.73 2.16
CA LYS A 27 12.45 1.46 2.07
C LYS A 27 12.11 0.95 3.46
N GLY A 28 10.88 0.43 3.59
CA GLY A 28 10.50 -0.16 4.85
C GLY A 28 9.30 -1.10 4.74
N ILE A 29 9.10 -1.88 5.81
CA ILE A 29 7.96 -2.77 5.93
C ILE A 29 7.28 -2.45 7.25
N TYR A 30 6.00 -2.15 7.20
CA TYR A 30 5.19 -1.90 8.39
C TYR A 30 4.24 -3.07 8.60
N TYR A 31 4.33 -3.70 9.76
CA TYR A 31 3.47 -4.82 10.14
C TYR A 31 2.42 -4.30 11.11
N HIS A 32 1.16 -4.32 10.69
CA HIS A 32 0.04 -3.97 11.56
C HIS A 32 -0.32 -5.15 12.45
N HIS A 33 -0.75 -4.87 13.68
CA HIS A 33 -1.09 -5.92 14.63
C HIS A 33 -2.30 -6.75 14.18
N ASN A 34 -3.11 -6.26 13.23
CA ASN A 34 -4.24 -7.00 12.69
C ASN A 34 -3.87 -7.96 11.56
N GLY A 35 -2.58 -8.00 11.18
CA GLY A 35 -2.10 -8.88 10.11
C GLY A 35 -1.90 -8.18 8.76
N ASP A 36 -2.33 -6.95 8.61
CA ASP A 36 -2.03 -6.17 7.39
C ASP A 36 -0.54 -5.85 7.36
N ARG A 37 -0.01 -5.57 6.17
CA ARG A 37 1.40 -5.25 6.00
C ARG A 37 1.57 -4.27 4.84
N TYR A 38 2.41 -3.27 5.04
CA TYR A 38 2.82 -2.37 3.96
C TYR A 38 4.30 -2.60 3.66
N GLU A 39 4.66 -2.74 2.37
CA GLU A 39 6.05 -2.79 1.93
C GLU A 39 6.24 -1.71 0.88
N GLY A 40 7.17 -0.81 1.08
CA GLY A 40 7.41 0.22 0.09
C GLY A 40 8.20 1.39 0.59
N ASP A 41 7.99 2.51 -0.08
CA ASP A 41 8.74 3.73 0.16
C ASP A 41 8.11 4.55 1.28
N TYR A 42 8.98 5.20 2.04
CA TYR A 42 8.63 6.14 3.09
C TYR A 42 9.36 7.45 2.90
N ARG A 43 8.73 8.52 3.31
CA ARG A 43 9.33 9.86 3.34
C ARG A 43 8.72 10.63 4.49
N ASN A 44 9.57 11.15 5.38
CA ASN A 44 9.13 11.90 6.55
C ASN A 44 8.05 11.17 7.35
N ASP A 45 8.29 9.89 7.66
CA ASP A 45 7.38 9.04 8.42
C ASP A 45 6.09 8.64 7.70
N LYS A 46 5.95 8.97 6.43
CA LYS A 46 4.72 8.69 5.68
C LYS A 46 5.00 7.81 4.49
N LYS A 47 4.02 6.99 4.14
CA LYS A 47 4.08 6.24 2.89
C LYS A 47 4.11 7.23 1.73
N GLU A 48 5.04 7.02 0.82
CA GLU A 48 5.26 7.93 -0.29
C GLU A 48 5.86 7.14 -1.45
N GLY A 49 5.45 7.46 -2.70
CA GLY A 49 6.01 6.75 -3.86
C GLY A 49 5.37 5.40 -4.07
N LYS A 50 6.17 4.38 -4.35
CA LYS A 50 5.66 3.05 -4.69
C LYS A 50 5.57 2.16 -3.47
N GLY A 51 4.49 1.37 -3.41
CA GLY A 51 4.35 0.41 -2.34
C GLY A 51 3.29 -0.63 -2.60
N ILE A 52 3.27 -1.65 -1.73
CA ILE A 52 2.29 -2.73 -1.76
C ILE A 52 1.68 -2.82 -0.37
N TYR A 53 0.37 -2.75 -0.30
CA TYR A 53 -0.37 -2.96 0.94
C TYR A 53 -1.04 -4.32 0.90
N TYR A 54 -0.67 -5.19 1.84
CA TYR A 54 -1.24 -6.53 1.96
C TYR A 54 -2.29 -6.52 3.05
N CYS A 55 -3.53 -6.84 2.69
CA CYS A 55 -4.61 -6.97 3.65
C CYS A 55 -4.61 -8.36 4.27
N ASN A 56 -5.05 -8.46 5.51
CA ASN A 56 -5.04 -9.74 6.23
C ASN A 56 -5.99 -10.78 5.65
N ASP A 57 -6.93 -10.38 4.78
CA ASP A 57 -7.86 -11.28 4.11
C ASP A 57 -7.32 -11.86 2.79
N GLY A 58 -6.09 -11.46 2.41
CA GLY A 58 -5.48 -11.92 1.17
C GLY A 58 -5.58 -10.95 0.01
N ASP A 59 -6.34 -9.87 0.14
CA ASP A 59 -6.33 -8.80 -0.85
C ASP A 59 -5.03 -8.03 -0.78
N ARG A 60 -4.69 -7.33 -1.87
CA ARG A 60 -3.52 -6.45 -1.83
C ARG A 60 -3.69 -5.31 -2.83
N TYR A 61 -3.11 -4.17 -2.50
CA TYR A 61 -3.02 -3.03 -3.40
C TYR A 61 -1.55 -2.79 -3.76
N GLU A 62 -1.26 -2.56 -5.05
CA GLU A 62 0.06 -2.17 -5.52
C GLU A 62 -0.04 -0.88 -6.29
N GLY A 63 0.77 0.09 -5.94
CA GLY A 63 0.75 1.34 -6.69
C GLY A 63 1.35 2.50 -5.94
N ASP A 64 0.82 3.67 -6.22
CA ASP A 64 1.36 4.93 -5.72
C ASP A 64 0.73 5.32 -4.40
N PHE A 65 1.56 5.87 -3.52
CA PHE A 65 1.15 6.44 -2.23
C PHE A 65 1.66 7.86 -2.12
N ARG A 66 0.92 8.67 -1.39
CA ARG A 66 1.31 10.04 -1.09
C ARG A 66 0.69 10.44 0.24
N ASN A 67 1.52 10.93 1.16
CA ASN A 67 1.07 11.34 2.49
C ASN A 67 0.22 10.27 3.18
N ASP A 68 0.70 9.02 3.18
CA ASP A 68 0.04 7.86 3.79
C ASP A 68 -1.23 7.40 3.06
N LYS A 69 -1.56 7.98 1.94
CA LYS A 69 -2.79 7.65 1.21
C LYS A 69 -2.48 7.08 -0.16
N ILE A 70 -3.38 6.26 -0.66
CA ILE A 70 -3.34 5.80 -2.04
C ILE A 70 -3.63 6.99 -2.93
N GLU A 71 -2.73 7.25 -3.87
CA GLU A 71 -2.80 8.41 -4.76
C GLU A 71 -2.16 8.07 -6.09
N GLY A 72 -2.79 8.47 -7.20
CA GLY A 72 -2.23 8.19 -8.52
C GLY A 72 -2.67 6.83 -9.04
N LYS A 73 -1.75 6.11 -9.70
CA LYS A 73 -2.10 4.85 -10.37
C LYS A 73 -1.90 3.67 -9.46
N GLY A 74 -2.84 2.70 -9.53
CA GLY A 74 -2.70 1.51 -8.74
C GLY A 74 -3.52 0.35 -9.26
N THR A 75 -3.22 -0.83 -8.71
CA THR A 75 -3.94 -2.06 -9.02
C THR A 75 -4.36 -2.72 -7.70
N TYR A 76 -5.62 -3.03 -7.60
CA TYR A 76 -6.16 -3.77 -6.46
C TYR A 76 -6.34 -5.23 -6.86
N TYR A 77 -5.78 -6.14 -6.07
CA TYR A 77 -5.88 -7.58 -6.29
C TYR A 77 -6.75 -8.18 -5.20
N TRP A 78 -7.88 -8.75 -5.60
CA TRP A 78 -8.74 -9.47 -4.65
C TRP A 78 -8.20 -10.89 -4.44
N ASN A 79 -8.49 -11.43 -3.28
CA ASN A 79 -8.04 -12.78 -2.94
C ASN A 79 -8.70 -13.86 -3.82
N ASN A 80 -9.76 -13.54 -4.53
CA ASN A 80 -10.42 -14.48 -5.45
C ASN A 80 -9.77 -14.56 -6.83
N GLY A 81 -8.73 -13.72 -7.09
CA GLY A 81 -8.03 -13.71 -8.36
C GLY A 81 -8.42 -12.59 -9.32
N ASP A 82 -9.42 -11.79 -8.98
CA ASP A 82 -9.76 -10.60 -9.78
C ASP A 82 -8.77 -9.48 -9.49
N ARG A 83 -8.62 -8.56 -10.45
CA ARG A 83 -7.82 -7.35 -10.24
C ARG A 83 -8.44 -6.16 -10.94
N GLU A 84 -8.28 -5.00 -10.35
CA GLU A 84 -8.83 -3.75 -10.88
C GLU A 84 -7.72 -2.70 -10.96
N MET A 85 -7.61 -2.04 -12.11
CA MET A 85 -6.56 -1.04 -12.37
C MET A 85 -7.21 0.31 -12.64
N GLY A 86 -6.64 1.36 -12.10
CA GLY A 86 -7.12 2.70 -12.34
C GLY A 86 -6.46 3.73 -11.44
N ASP A 87 -7.05 4.91 -11.42
CA ASP A 87 -6.52 6.05 -10.67
C ASP A 87 -7.20 6.19 -9.32
N TYR A 88 -6.47 6.74 -8.36
CA TYR A 88 -6.93 6.96 -7.00
C TYR A 88 -6.59 8.38 -6.57
N SER A 89 -7.42 8.93 -5.70
CA SER A 89 -7.15 10.20 -5.03
C SER A 89 -7.69 10.13 -3.61
N ASN A 90 -6.85 10.44 -2.62
CA ASN A 90 -7.23 10.39 -1.21
C ASN A 90 -7.88 9.07 -0.82
N ASP A 91 -7.24 7.95 -1.18
CA ASP A 91 -7.72 6.59 -0.88
C ASP A 91 -8.98 6.18 -1.65
N LYS A 92 -9.45 6.99 -2.57
CA LYS A 92 -10.69 6.71 -3.30
C LYS A 92 -10.41 6.46 -4.77
N ARG A 93 -11.17 5.55 -5.35
CA ARG A 93 -11.14 5.34 -6.80
C ARG A 93 -11.69 6.57 -7.51
N ILE A 94 -11.02 6.98 -8.59
CA ILE A 94 -11.50 8.06 -9.44
C ILE A 94 -11.38 7.65 -10.90
N GLY A 95 -12.26 8.20 -11.74
CA GLY A 95 -12.21 7.99 -13.18
C GLY A 95 -12.54 6.57 -13.58
N LYS A 96 -12.04 6.18 -14.75
CA LYS A 96 -12.34 4.88 -15.33
C LYS A 96 -11.41 3.80 -14.75
N HIS A 97 -12.01 2.74 -14.24
CA HIS A 97 -11.29 1.56 -13.78
C HIS A 97 -11.62 0.37 -14.66
N VAL A 98 -10.64 -0.48 -14.86
CA VAL A 98 -10.78 -1.72 -15.62
C VAL A 98 -10.55 -2.89 -14.68
N THR A 99 -11.52 -3.80 -14.62
CA THR A 99 -11.39 -5.03 -13.84
C THR A 99 -11.18 -6.21 -14.76
N LEU A 100 -10.17 -7.01 -14.47
CA LEU A 100 -9.95 -8.30 -15.12
C LEU A 100 -10.28 -9.38 -14.11
N THR A 101 -11.30 -10.18 -14.40
CA THR A 101 -11.69 -11.27 -13.50
C THR A 101 -10.76 -12.46 -13.68
N LYS A 102 -10.74 -13.33 -12.68
CA LYS A 102 -9.91 -14.55 -12.74
C LYS A 102 -10.27 -15.44 -13.93
N ASN A 103 -11.49 -15.30 -14.46
CA ASN A 103 -11.97 -16.07 -15.61
C ASN A 103 -11.70 -15.39 -16.94
N GLY A 104 -11.01 -14.24 -16.93
CA GLY A 104 -10.64 -13.53 -18.14
C GLY A 104 -11.67 -12.53 -18.65
N GLU A 105 -12.73 -12.26 -17.91
CA GLU A 105 -13.69 -11.23 -18.28
C GLU A 105 -13.14 -9.85 -17.99
N VAL A 106 -13.50 -8.88 -18.86
CA VAL A 106 -13.08 -7.48 -18.69
C VAL A 106 -14.32 -6.65 -18.39
N LYS A 107 -14.28 -5.88 -17.32
CA LYS A 107 -15.35 -4.99 -16.90
C LYS A 107 -14.79 -3.60 -16.70
N THR A 108 -15.62 -2.57 -16.92
CA THR A 108 -15.22 -1.18 -16.69
C THR A 108 -16.23 -0.51 -15.77
N ASN A 109 -15.70 0.33 -14.89
CA ASN A 109 -16.49 1.17 -13.99
C ASN A 109 -15.95 2.58 -14.02
N ASN A 110 -16.84 3.55 -13.84
CA ASN A 110 -16.47 4.96 -13.72
C ASN A 110 -16.83 5.44 -12.33
N TYR A 111 -15.86 6.07 -11.67
CA TYR A 111 -16.00 6.57 -10.31
C TYR A 111 -15.95 8.08 -10.25
#